data_3fcf1041eefde04a34eeeb73acb43bd7
#
_entry.id   3fcf1041eefde04a34eeeb73acb43bd7
#
_cell.length_a   1.000
_cell.length_b   1.000
_cell.length_c   1.000
_cell.angle_alpha   90.00
_cell.angle_beta   90.00
_cell.angle_gamma   90.00
#
_symmetry.space_group_name_H-M   'P 1'
#
loop_
_entity.id
_entity.type
_entity.pdbx_description
1 polymer ?
#
loop_
_entity_poly.entity_id
_entity_poly.type
_entity_poly.pdbx_seq_one_letter_code
_entity_poly.pdbx_strand_id
1 'polypeptide(L)'
;MFDVAKAREFYLDYLGFTVDFEHRFNDNAPLFMGISRGDIVLFLSEHHGDGTPGTHVLIETDGVDALLAELKAKNYRYMNPGIQVQDWGRRDLVVIDPFDNHINFSERID
;
A
#
# COMPACT_ATOMS: atom_id res chain seq x y z
N MET A 1 1.83 -10.12 6.37
CA MET A 1 0.77 -9.39 7.10
C MET A 1 0.47 -10.13 8.39
N PHE A 2 0.65 -9.46 9.53
CA PHE A 2 0.54 -10.11 10.84
C PHE A 2 -0.67 -9.67 11.66
N ASP A 3 -1.33 -8.57 11.27
CA ASP A 3 -2.47 -8.01 12.00
C ASP A 3 -3.46 -7.46 10.99
N VAL A 4 -4.61 -8.13 10.85
CA VAL A 4 -5.62 -7.77 9.86
C VAL A 4 -6.20 -6.37 10.13
N ALA A 5 -6.42 -6.04 11.40
CA ALA A 5 -6.97 -4.72 11.73
C ALA A 5 -6.03 -3.59 11.34
N LYS A 6 -4.72 -3.74 11.58
CA LYS A 6 -3.73 -2.75 11.18
C LYS A 6 -3.57 -2.67 9.67
N ALA A 7 -3.64 -3.81 8.98
CA ALA A 7 -3.58 -3.84 7.53
C ALA A 7 -4.79 -3.10 6.92
N ARG A 8 -5.98 -3.33 7.44
CA ARG A 8 -7.18 -2.64 6.98
C ARG A 8 -7.08 -1.13 7.24
N GLU A 9 -6.63 -0.72 8.41
CA GLU A 9 -6.44 0.70 8.71
C GLU A 9 -5.50 1.36 7.70
N PHE A 10 -4.36 0.73 7.41
CA PHE A 10 -3.36 1.30 6.50
C PHE A 10 -3.84 1.28 5.05
N TYR A 11 -4.23 0.11 4.54
CA TYR A 11 -4.52 -0.03 3.10
C TYR A 11 -5.89 0.51 2.73
N LEU A 12 -6.90 0.35 3.58
CA LEU A 12 -8.26 0.79 3.24
C LEU A 12 -8.51 2.21 3.72
N ASP A 13 -8.27 2.50 4.99
CA ASP A 13 -8.59 3.80 5.54
C ASP A 13 -7.60 4.88 5.11
N TYR A 14 -6.30 4.57 5.16
CA TYR A 14 -5.27 5.54 4.80
C TYR A 14 -5.03 5.60 3.30
N LEU A 15 -4.73 4.48 2.65
CA LEU A 15 -4.41 4.47 1.22
C LEU A 15 -5.64 4.47 0.31
N GLY A 16 -6.83 4.24 0.85
CA GLY A 16 -8.07 4.35 0.08
C GLY A 16 -8.37 3.17 -0.83
N PHE A 17 -7.78 2.00 -0.56
CA PHE A 17 -8.12 0.79 -1.29
C PHE A 17 -9.46 0.23 -0.80
N THR A 18 -10.09 -0.58 -1.64
CA THR A 18 -11.31 -1.32 -1.29
C THR A 18 -11.03 -2.81 -1.35
N VAL A 19 -11.75 -3.57 -0.53
CA VAL A 19 -11.62 -5.04 -0.53
C VAL A 19 -12.43 -5.61 -1.69
N ASP A 20 -11.77 -6.36 -2.57
CA ASP A 20 -12.42 -7.05 -3.66
C ASP A 20 -12.86 -8.45 -3.24
N PHE A 21 -12.04 -9.14 -2.45
CA PHE A 21 -12.37 -10.45 -1.91
C PHE A 21 -11.51 -10.75 -0.68
N GLU A 22 -12.02 -11.66 0.16
CA GLU A 22 -11.28 -12.26 1.28
C GLU A 22 -11.44 -13.77 1.18
N HIS A 23 -10.36 -14.51 1.44
CA HIS A 23 -10.38 -15.96 1.38
C HIS A 23 -9.61 -16.57 2.55
N ARG A 24 -10.26 -17.56 3.21
CA ARG A 24 -9.64 -18.45 4.19
C ARG A 24 -10.10 -19.85 3.85
N PHE A 25 -9.20 -20.83 3.92
CA PHE A 25 -9.59 -22.23 3.70
C PHE A 25 -10.52 -22.73 4.80
N ASN A 26 -10.38 -22.19 6.01
CA ASN A 26 -11.28 -22.43 7.14
C ASN A 26 -11.12 -21.26 8.12
N ASP A 27 -11.94 -21.25 9.19
CA ASP A 27 -11.97 -20.12 10.14
C ASP A 27 -10.62 -19.83 10.81
N ASN A 28 -9.76 -20.85 10.92
CA ASN A 28 -8.46 -20.72 11.57
C ASN A 28 -7.30 -20.58 10.57
N ALA A 29 -7.57 -20.62 9.26
CA ALA A 29 -6.55 -20.50 8.24
C ALA A 29 -6.10 -19.05 8.08
N PRO A 30 -4.86 -18.81 7.62
CA PRO A 30 -4.41 -17.47 7.28
C PRO A 30 -5.29 -16.81 6.23
N LEU A 31 -5.49 -15.50 6.38
CA LEU A 31 -6.28 -14.70 5.45
C LEU A 31 -5.48 -14.40 4.18
N PHE A 32 -6.14 -14.49 3.04
CA PHE A 32 -5.65 -13.96 1.77
C PHE A 32 -6.73 -13.04 1.21
N MET A 33 -6.38 -11.80 0.88
CA MET A 33 -7.37 -10.86 0.35
C MET A 33 -6.81 -10.06 -0.82
N GLY A 34 -7.70 -9.73 -1.75
CA GLY A 34 -7.40 -8.82 -2.84
C GLY A 34 -8.01 -7.45 -2.55
N ILE A 35 -7.25 -6.41 -2.79
CA ILE A 35 -7.70 -5.04 -2.65
C ILE A 35 -7.37 -4.27 -3.91
N SER A 36 -8.14 -3.23 -4.20
CA SER A 36 -7.91 -2.42 -5.38
C SER A 36 -8.20 -0.94 -5.13
N ARG A 37 -7.54 -0.11 -5.93
CA ARG A 37 -7.81 1.32 -6.01
C ARG A 37 -7.59 1.75 -7.46
N GLY A 38 -8.67 2.09 -8.17
CA GLY A 38 -8.60 2.34 -9.60
C GLY A 38 -8.06 1.11 -10.33
N ASP A 39 -6.99 1.28 -11.09
CA ASP A 39 -6.35 0.18 -11.82
C ASP A 39 -5.31 -0.59 -11.00
N ILE A 40 -5.07 -0.17 -9.77
CA ILE A 40 -4.08 -0.79 -8.89
C ILE A 40 -4.73 -1.95 -8.15
N VAL A 41 -4.13 -3.13 -8.25
CA VAL A 41 -4.57 -4.33 -7.54
C VAL A 41 -3.43 -4.86 -6.69
N LEU A 42 -3.68 -5.10 -5.42
CA LEU A 42 -2.71 -5.69 -4.50
C LEU A 42 -3.33 -6.91 -3.82
N PHE A 43 -2.50 -7.88 -3.51
CA PHE A 43 -2.90 -9.03 -2.70
C PHE A 43 -2.18 -8.97 -1.35
N LEU A 44 -2.95 -9.09 -0.28
CA LEU A 44 -2.43 -9.13 1.09
C LEU A 44 -2.59 -10.54 1.63
N SER A 45 -1.56 -11.07 2.26
CA SER A 45 -1.54 -12.45 2.72
C SER A 45 -0.96 -12.57 4.11
N GLU A 46 -1.59 -13.43 4.95
CA GLU A 46 -1.05 -13.88 6.22
C GLU A 46 -0.27 -15.19 6.07
N HIS A 47 -0.25 -15.79 4.87
CA HIS A 47 0.43 -17.06 4.65
C HIS A 47 1.93 -16.92 4.83
N HIS A 48 2.52 -17.85 5.58
CA HIS A 48 3.95 -17.91 5.74
C HIS A 48 4.62 -18.17 4.39
N GLY A 49 5.57 -17.33 4.01
CA GLY A 49 6.29 -17.48 2.76
C GLY A 49 5.72 -16.69 1.58
N ASP A 50 4.52 -16.11 1.70
CA ASP A 50 3.92 -15.29 0.63
C ASP A 50 4.49 -13.89 0.55
N GLY A 51 5.43 -13.59 1.36
CA GLY A 51 6.12 -12.32 1.42
C GLY A 51 6.86 -12.23 2.73
N THR A 52 7.85 -11.37 2.80
CA THR A 52 8.61 -11.14 4.02
C THR A 52 8.51 -9.68 4.42
N PRO A 53 8.68 -9.35 5.71
CA PRO A 53 8.83 -7.96 6.12
C PRO A 53 9.95 -7.30 5.32
N GLY A 54 9.74 -6.04 4.92
CA GLY A 54 10.71 -5.32 4.12
C GLY A 54 10.52 -5.46 2.62
N THR A 55 9.43 -6.07 2.17
CA THR A 55 9.10 -6.16 0.75
C THR A 55 8.93 -4.75 0.16
N HIS A 56 9.45 -4.55 -1.05
CA HIS A 56 9.29 -3.29 -1.79
C HIS A 56 8.44 -3.52 -3.02
N VAL A 57 7.41 -2.68 -3.18
CA VAL A 57 6.49 -2.74 -4.33
C VAL A 57 6.51 -1.38 -5.01
N LEU A 58 6.71 -1.37 -6.33
CA LEU A 58 6.62 -0.14 -7.13
C LEU A 58 5.31 -0.16 -7.91
N ILE A 59 4.56 0.94 -7.82
CA ILE A 59 3.28 1.09 -8.51
C ILE A 59 3.38 2.30 -9.44
N GLU A 60 3.22 2.06 -10.75
CA GLU A 60 3.13 3.14 -11.72
C GLU A 60 1.89 3.98 -11.40
N THR A 61 2.07 5.28 -11.22
CA THR A 61 1.02 6.15 -10.73
C THR A 61 0.97 7.43 -11.56
N ASP A 62 -0.22 7.85 -11.93
CA ASP A 62 -0.46 9.18 -12.46
C ASP A 62 -1.04 10.04 -11.35
N GLY A 63 -0.60 11.30 -11.23
CA GLY A 63 -1.16 12.20 -10.25
C GLY A 63 -0.63 12.01 -8.85
N VAL A 64 0.65 11.80 -8.69
CA VAL A 64 1.31 11.64 -7.38
C VAL A 64 1.07 12.84 -6.46
N ASP A 65 0.99 14.06 -7.03
CA ASP A 65 0.69 15.26 -6.22
C ASP A 65 -0.69 15.20 -5.60
N ALA A 66 -1.69 14.74 -6.37
CA ALA A 66 -3.05 14.60 -5.85
C ALA A 66 -3.12 13.51 -4.78
N LEU A 67 -2.40 12.41 -4.97
CA LEU A 67 -2.32 11.36 -3.97
C LEU A 67 -1.68 11.87 -2.68
N LEU A 68 -0.59 12.63 -2.79
CA LEU A 68 0.07 13.22 -1.61
C LEU A 68 -0.91 14.12 -0.85
N ALA A 69 -1.64 14.98 -1.56
CA ALA A 69 -2.62 15.87 -0.93
C ALA A 69 -3.71 15.07 -0.20
N GLU A 70 -4.19 14.00 -0.82
CA GLU A 70 -5.18 13.12 -0.20
C GLU A 70 -4.65 12.48 1.08
N LEU A 71 -3.42 11.95 1.05
CA LEU A 71 -2.84 11.29 2.21
C LEU A 71 -2.56 12.26 3.34
N LYS A 72 -2.07 13.47 3.02
CA LYS A 72 -1.83 14.50 4.03
C LYS A 72 -3.13 14.96 4.69
N ALA A 73 -4.22 15.05 3.91
CA ALA A 73 -5.51 15.44 4.44
C ALA A 73 -6.06 14.46 5.47
N LYS A 74 -5.66 13.20 5.39
CA LYS A 74 -6.08 12.16 6.35
C LYS A 74 -5.34 12.26 7.69
N ASN A 75 -4.22 12.96 7.72
CA ASN A 75 -3.44 13.22 8.94
C ASN A 75 -3.15 11.93 9.73
N TYR A 76 -2.69 10.90 9.01
CA TYR A 76 -2.38 9.60 9.61
C TYR A 76 -1.13 9.72 10.48
N ARG A 77 -1.24 9.41 11.77
CA ARG A 77 -0.19 9.72 12.74
C ARG A 77 1.10 8.91 12.55
N TYR A 78 1.04 7.78 11.83
CA TYR A 78 2.19 6.91 11.63
C TYR A 78 2.93 7.19 10.33
N MET A 79 2.43 8.11 9.50
CA MET A 79 3.06 8.44 8.22
C MET A 79 3.02 9.94 7.96
N ASN A 80 4.14 10.45 7.49
CA ASN A 80 4.26 11.83 7.02
C ASN A 80 4.92 11.79 5.64
N PRO A 81 4.16 11.38 4.59
CA PRO A 81 4.74 11.15 3.28
C PRO A 81 5.18 12.42 2.58
N GLY A 82 6.13 12.31 1.68
CA GLY A 82 6.60 13.38 0.82
C GLY A 82 7.03 12.82 -0.53
N ILE A 83 7.13 13.69 -1.52
CA ILE A 83 7.55 13.29 -2.87
C ILE A 83 9.05 13.51 -3.00
N GLN A 84 9.75 12.50 -3.52
CA GLN A 84 11.17 12.59 -3.85
C GLN A 84 11.35 12.56 -5.36
N VAL A 85 12.03 13.56 -5.90
CA VAL A 85 12.38 13.59 -7.33
C VAL A 85 13.68 12.82 -7.51
N GLN A 86 13.65 11.81 -8.38
CA GLN A 86 14.79 10.94 -8.61
C GLN A 86 15.56 11.38 -9.86
N ASP A 87 16.86 11.10 -9.89
CA ASP A 87 17.74 11.48 -11.00
C ASP A 87 17.38 10.78 -12.32
N TRP A 88 16.67 9.65 -12.22
CA TRP A 88 16.28 8.86 -13.39
C TRP A 88 14.89 9.20 -13.94
N GLY A 89 14.41 10.39 -13.67
CA GLY A 89 13.18 10.88 -14.30
C GLY A 89 11.89 10.39 -13.64
N ARG A 90 11.90 10.24 -12.33
CA ARG A 90 10.74 9.80 -11.57
C ARG A 90 10.47 10.67 -10.36
N ARG A 91 9.19 10.75 -9.99
CA ARG A 91 8.76 11.36 -8.74
C ARG A 91 8.12 10.26 -7.90
N ASP A 92 8.72 9.96 -6.77
CA ASP A 92 8.35 8.83 -5.93
C ASP A 92 7.69 9.28 -4.63
N LEU A 93 6.58 8.65 -4.30
CA LEU A 93 5.89 8.79 -3.03
C LEU A 93 5.92 7.42 -2.34
N VAL A 94 6.78 7.27 -1.33
CA VAL A 94 6.93 6.01 -0.63
C VAL A 94 6.17 6.04 0.68
N VAL A 95 5.36 5.03 0.91
CA VAL A 95 4.74 4.79 2.21
C VAL A 95 5.19 3.44 2.76
N ILE A 96 5.24 3.32 4.08
CA ILE A 96 5.69 2.10 4.74
C ILE A 96 4.54 1.59 5.58
N ASP A 97 4.12 0.34 5.33
CA ASP A 97 3.00 -0.25 6.06
C ASP A 97 3.43 -0.69 7.48
N PRO A 98 2.48 -1.11 8.34
CA PRO A 98 2.81 -1.52 9.71
C PRO A 98 3.73 -2.74 9.81
N PHE A 99 4.00 -3.41 8.69
CA PHE A 99 4.80 -4.64 8.63
C PHE A 99 6.13 -4.42 7.91
N ASP A 100 6.53 -3.14 7.77
CA ASP A 100 7.77 -2.73 7.11
C ASP A 100 7.83 -3.05 5.61
N ASN A 101 6.66 -3.09 4.96
CA ASN A 101 6.60 -3.19 3.50
C ASN A 101 6.56 -1.79 2.92
N HIS A 102 7.37 -1.54 1.89
CA HIS A 102 7.49 -0.25 1.25
C HIS A 102 6.67 -0.24 -0.03
N ILE A 103 5.73 0.70 -0.12
CA ILE A 103 4.89 0.89 -1.31
C ILE A 103 5.34 2.19 -1.95
N ASN A 104 5.89 2.11 -3.16
CA ASN A 104 6.38 3.27 -3.89
C ASN A 104 5.41 3.61 -5.02
N PHE A 105 4.68 4.71 -4.87
CA PHE A 105 3.85 5.26 -5.93
C PHE A 105 4.74 6.15 -6.78
N SER A 106 5.07 5.70 -7.98
CA SER A 106 6.07 6.33 -8.83
C SER A 106 5.44 6.88 -10.10
N GLU A 107 5.68 8.17 -10.36
CA GLU A 107 5.19 8.86 -11.55
C GLU A 107 6.37 9.24 -12.44
N ARG A 108 6.25 8.95 -13.75
CA ARG A 108 7.28 9.34 -14.71
C ARG A 108 7.23 10.85 -14.94
N ILE A 109 8.40 11.48 -14.98
CA ILE A 109 8.57 12.87 -15.38
C ILE A 109 8.94 12.88 -16.86
N ASP A 110 8.09 13.43 -17.68
CA ASP A 110 8.36 13.58 -19.13
C ASP A 110 8.86 14.97 -19.45
#